data_ef72295c56fc308123a8f5b298401823
#
_entry.id   ef72295c56fc308123a8f5b298401823
#
_cell.length_a   1.000
_cell.length_b   1.000
_cell.length_c   1.000
_cell.angle_alpha   90.00
_cell.angle_beta   90.00
_cell.angle_gamma   90.00
#
_symmetry.space_group_name_H-M   'P 1'
#
loop_
_entity.id
_entity.type
_entity.pdbx_description
1 polymer ?
#
loop_
_entity_poly.entity_id
_entity_poly.type
_entity_poly.pdbx_seq_one_letter_code
_entity_poly.pdbx_strand_id
1 'polypeptide(L)'
;MQAVIARSIEAFSREEWNRLFPGDLEDWSFYRAIEAAALPDFELLYLAVRENGELCAAVPAFISDYRLDTTLTGPLRRVTGAISRLFPRLLRQRLLCLGSPVGEICHLGFAPDCSEAAQARLLERLFFELEQYAAQRRIAMIATKDASAGQDLLWSSVGAARGLRRQPSLPIALLDIRFDSLDGYLATLSPATRKDLRRKMKASAELRVEWRSNVDDIIDDVMRLYRATLAHAALSFEELTADFFRAVLRELGPRASCATYWLGDRLVAFNLVLHDSTLLLDKFLGMDYAVARRYNLYYVTWLHNVRYCIEHGLQTYQAGQGLHREKLRLGCRLSPNWLWYRHRSRVADAVFARFERWFQLDRDDPQLATLMNAPPRGATITAWCGFLACAALSQIAFKYAGLQTGPFEGSAHWFALATTSPWLWVSVASHIGEFALWMTILSKSALSSAFATTALLFVVIMLASWLLFAEPLTWNKLVGSGVILAGILMLGADEPRNAGHGSA
;
A
#
# COMPACT_ATOMS: atom_id res chain seq x y z
N MET A 1 -16.06 -16.73 -27.98
CA MET A 1 -15.20 -16.55 -26.80
C MET A 1 -15.24 -17.78 -25.91
N GLN A 2 -14.13 -18.50 -25.80
CA GLN A 2 -13.96 -19.66 -24.92
C GLN A 2 -12.97 -19.24 -23.81
N ALA A 3 -13.38 -19.34 -22.56
CA ALA A 3 -12.46 -19.13 -21.45
C ALA A 3 -11.84 -20.46 -21.01
N VAL A 4 -10.59 -20.41 -20.59
CA VAL A 4 -9.78 -21.54 -20.14
C VAL A 4 -9.17 -21.20 -18.78
N ILE A 5 -9.24 -22.11 -17.82
CA ILE A 5 -8.49 -22.04 -16.58
C ILE A 5 -7.53 -23.22 -16.53
N ALA A 6 -6.25 -22.94 -16.63
CA ALA A 6 -5.18 -23.93 -16.60
C ALA A 6 -4.47 -23.90 -15.23
N ARG A 7 -3.86 -25.03 -14.85
CA ARG A 7 -3.06 -25.20 -13.61
C ARG A 7 -1.56 -25.17 -13.87
N SER A 8 -1.17 -25.12 -15.11
CA SER A 8 0.20 -24.97 -15.55
C SER A 8 0.27 -24.00 -16.71
N ILE A 9 1.32 -23.19 -16.74
CA ILE A 9 1.63 -22.29 -17.87
C ILE A 9 1.90 -23.07 -19.15
N GLU A 10 2.30 -24.34 -19.06
CA GLU A 10 2.53 -25.23 -20.19
C GLU A 10 1.28 -25.54 -21.02
N ALA A 11 0.08 -25.21 -20.51
CA ALA A 11 -1.15 -25.27 -21.29
C ALA A 11 -1.19 -24.23 -22.43
N PHE A 12 -0.24 -23.29 -22.43
CA PHE A 12 -0.08 -22.24 -23.43
C PHE A 12 1.34 -22.32 -23.99
N SER A 13 1.48 -22.11 -25.31
CA SER A 13 2.83 -22.00 -25.87
C SER A 13 3.49 -20.68 -25.40
N ARG A 14 4.83 -20.69 -25.37
CA ARG A 14 5.59 -19.50 -24.98
C ARG A 14 5.30 -18.31 -25.89
N GLU A 15 5.17 -18.57 -27.19
CA GLU A 15 4.91 -17.55 -28.20
C GLU A 15 3.54 -16.94 -28.02
N GLU A 16 2.49 -17.77 -27.85
CA GLU A 16 1.11 -17.26 -27.71
C GLU A 16 0.93 -16.48 -26.40
N TRP A 17 1.56 -16.93 -25.31
CA TRP A 17 1.50 -16.21 -24.03
C TRP A 17 2.24 -14.88 -24.11
N ASN A 18 3.52 -14.89 -24.52
CA ASN A 18 4.36 -13.70 -24.56
C ASN A 18 3.87 -12.63 -25.54
N ARG A 19 3.10 -13.01 -26.57
CA ARG A 19 2.43 -12.07 -27.48
C ARG A 19 1.45 -11.14 -26.74
N LEU A 20 0.84 -11.61 -25.65
CA LEU A 20 -0.08 -10.79 -24.83
C LEU A 20 0.64 -9.88 -23.86
N PHE A 21 1.90 -10.11 -23.60
CA PHE A 21 2.73 -9.41 -22.60
C PHE A 21 4.03 -8.88 -23.23
N PRO A 22 3.94 -8.00 -24.23
CA PRO A 22 5.14 -7.52 -24.94
C PRO A 22 6.01 -6.68 -24.01
N GLY A 23 7.28 -7.06 -23.89
CA GLY A 23 8.26 -6.37 -23.04
C GLY A 23 8.20 -6.69 -21.56
N ASP A 24 7.32 -7.59 -21.11
CA ASP A 24 7.27 -7.99 -19.70
C ASP A 24 8.40 -8.98 -19.38
N LEU A 25 9.14 -8.70 -18.31
CA LEU A 25 10.17 -9.61 -17.79
C LEU A 25 9.54 -10.79 -17.04
N GLU A 26 8.38 -10.61 -16.48
CA GLU A 26 7.58 -11.66 -15.81
C GLU A 26 6.69 -12.38 -16.84
N ASP A 27 7.34 -12.97 -17.86
CA ASP A 27 6.73 -13.65 -18.97
C ASP A 27 6.49 -15.16 -18.72
N TRP A 28 6.22 -15.92 -19.77
CA TRP A 28 6.01 -17.37 -19.70
C TRP A 28 7.13 -18.11 -18.96
N SER A 29 8.39 -17.73 -19.20
CA SER A 29 9.54 -18.35 -18.54
C SER A 29 9.59 -18.06 -17.04
N PHE A 30 9.16 -16.87 -16.63
CA PHE A 30 9.05 -16.51 -15.22
C PHE A 30 7.98 -17.34 -14.52
N TYR A 31 6.78 -17.49 -15.12
CA TYR A 31 5.74 -18.32 -14.55
C TYR A 31 6.13 -19.80 -14.49
N ARG A 32 6.88 -20.27 -15.47
CA ARG A 32 7.46 -21.61 -15.44
C ARG A 32 8.43 -21.79 -14.24
N ALA A 33 9.26 -20.79 -13.98
CA ALA A 33 10.16 -20.80 -12.82
C ALA A 33 9.38 -20.80 -11.49
N ILE A 34 8.27 -20.05 -11.38
CA ILE A 34 7.43 -20.04 -10.18
C ILE A 34 6.79 -21.42 -9.96
N GLU A 35 6.32 -22.08 -11.00
CA GLU A 35 5.78 -23.45 -10.89
C GLU A 35 6.83 -24.44 -10.38
N ALA A 36 8.04 -24.38 -10.97
CA ALA A 36 9.16 -25.24 -10.56
C ALA A 36 9.60 -24.98 -9.10
N ALA A 37 9.38 -23.77 -8.60
CA ALA A 37 9.68 -23.38 -7.24
C ALA A 37 8.74 -24.01 -6.20
N ALA A 38 7.57 -24.53 -6.59
CA ALA A 38 6.57 -25.15 -5.74
C ALA A 38 6.31 -24.33 -4.45
N LEU A 39 5.96 -23.05 -4.61
CA LEU A 39 5.78 -22.14 -3.48
C LEU A 39 4.73 -22.67 -2.52
N PRO A 40 5.04 -22.80 -1.22
CA PRO A 40 4.08 -23.26 -0.23
C PRO A 40 2.90 -22.28 -0.15
N ASP A 41 1.72 -22.78 0.19
CA ASP A 41 0.49 -22.02 0.39
C ASP A 41 -0.13 -21.39 -0.88
N PHE A 42 0.39 -21.65 -2.10
CA PHE A 42 -0.13 -21.13 -3.35
C PHE A 42 -0.44 -22.23 -4.37
N GLU A 43 -1.71 -22.31 -4.81
CA GLU A 43 -2.12 -23.08 -6.00
C GLU A 43 -2.16 -22.13 -7.19
N LEU A 44 -1.21 -22.26 -8.12
CA LEU A 44 -1.12 -21.38 -9.29
C LEU A 44 -2.19 -21.72 -10.33
N LEU A 45 -2.69 -20.70 -11.01
CA LEU A 45 -3.69 -20.80 -12.07
C LEU A 45 -3.39 -19.79 -13.16
N TYR A 46 -3.83 -20.07 -14.37
CA TYR A 46 -3.73 -19.18 -15.53
C TYR A 46 -5.11 -19.11 -16.19
N LEU A 47 -5.68 -17.91 -16.20
CA LEU A 47 -6.95 -17.66 -16.85
C LEU A 47 -6.69 -17.05 -18.22
N ALA A 48 -7.39 -17.54 -19.22
CA ALA A 48 -7.22 -17.06 -20.58
C ALA A 48 -8.55 -17.07 -21.35
N VAL A 49 -8.67 -16.23 -22.36
CA VAL A 49 -9.78 -16.21 -23.30
C VAL A 49 -9.26 -16.42 -24.72
N ARG A 50 -9.85 -17.37 -25.42
CA ARG A 50 -9.60 -17.64 -26.84
C ARG A 50 -10.79 -17.22 -27.69
N GLU A 51 -10.52 -16.63 -28.86
CA GLU A 51 -11.48 -16.38 -29.92
C GLU A 51 -10.97 -17.03 -31.21
N ASN A 52 -11.80 -17.84 -31.85
CA ASN A 52 -11.43 -18.56 -33.08
C ASN A 52 -10.14 -19.40 -32.96
N GLY A 53 -9.84 -19.90 -31.75
CA GLY A 53 -8.62 -20.65 -31.46
C GLY A 53 -7.42 -19.81 -31.00
N GLU A 54 -7.41 -18.50 -31.24
CA GLU A 54 -6.33 -17.61 -30.85
C GLU A 54 -6.48 -17.10 -29.41
N LEU A 55 -5.37 -16.94 -28.72
CA LEU A 55 -5.32 -16.38 -27.38
C LEU A 55 -5.44 -14.86 -27.45
N CYS A 56 -6.53 -14.30 -26.86
CA CYS A 56 -6.87 -12.88 -26.96
C CYS A 56 -6.66 -12.13 -25.64
N ALA A 57 -6.79 -12.81 -24.50
CA ALA A 57 -6.49 -12.25 -23.19
C ALA A 57 -5.98 -13.33 -22.25
N ALA A 58 -5.11 -12.98 -21.34
CA ALA A 58 -4.65 -13.86 -20.27
C ALA A 58 -4.28 -13.07 -19.01
N VAL A 59 -4.38 -13.76 -17.86
CA VAL A 59 -3.97 -13.25 -16.56
C VAL A 59 -3.55 -14.41 -15.67
N PRO A 60 -2.38 -14.35 -15.00
CA PRO A 60 -2.03 -15.31 -13.96
C PRO A 60 -2.95 -15.11 -12.75
N ALA A 61 -3.14 -16.18 -11.99
CA ALA A 61 -3.92 -16.15 -10.77
C ALA A 61 -3.38 -17.19 -9.77
N PHE A 62 -3.83 -17.10 -8.54
CA PHE A 62 -3.49 -18.08 -7.52
C PHE A 62 -4.61 -18.25 -6.51
N ILE A 63 -4.63 -19.41 -5.86
CA ILE A 63 -5.45 -19.64 -4.67
C ILE A 63 -4.52 -19.74 -3.47
N SER A 64 -4.90 -19.07 -2.38
CA SER A 64 -4.19 -19.15 -1.10
C SER A 64 -5.16 -19.04 0.07
N ASP A 65 -4.77 -19.60 1.21
CA ASP A 65 -5.45 -19.40 2.47
C ASP A 65 -4.94 -18.13 3.15
N TYR A 66 -5.53 -16.98 2.76
CA TYR A 66 -5.10 -15.67 3.17
C TYR A 66 -5.53 -15.32 4.60
N ARG A 67 -4.60 -14.83 5.39
CA ARG A 67 -4.88 -14.30 6.72
C ARG A 67 -5.16 -12.79 6.62
N LEU A 68 -6.39 -12.41 6.98
CA LEU A 68 -6.86 -11.01 6.93
C LEU A 68 -6.10 -10.07 7.88
N ASP A 69 -5.44 -10.61 8.91
CA ASP A 69 -4.69 -9.85 9.91
C ASP A 69 -3.22 -9.61 9.53
N THR A 70 -2.76 -10.06 8.36
CA THR A 70 -1.38 -9.85 7.89
C THR A 70 -1.03 -8.38 7.69
N THR A 71 -2.00 -7.55 7.32
CA THR A 71 -1.81 -6.11 7.10
C THR A 71 -1.95 -5.27 8.36
N LEU A 72 -2.35 -5.87 9.50
CA LEU A 72 -2.55 -5.15 10.76
C LEU A 72 -1.24 -5.01 11.53
N THR A 73 -0.96 -3.81 12.01
CA THR A 73 0.20 -3.49 12.84
C THR A 73 -0.21 -3.05 14.25
N GLY A 74 0.73 -3.05 15.21
CA GLY A 74 0.51 -2.53 16.55
C GLY A 74 -0.47 -3.30 17.44
N PRO A 75 -1.27 -2.61 18.29
CA PRO A 75 -2.17 -3.24 19.27
C PRO A 75 -3.25 -4.12 18.64
N LEU A 76 -3.73 -3.74 17.46
CA LEU A 76 -4.75 -4.50 16.70
C LEU A 76 -4.27 -5.90 16.34
N ARG A 77 -2.99 -6.07 16.02
CA ARG A 77 -2.39 -7.39 15.77
C ARG A 77 -2.45 -8.30 16.99
N ARG A 78 -2.37 -7.75 18.22
CA ARG A 78 -2.51 -8.54 19.46
C ARG A 78 -3.95 -9.00 19.66
N VAL A 79 -4.92 -8.12 19.38
CA VAL A 79 -6.37 -8.42 19.48
C VAL A 79 -6.76 -9.47 18.44
N THR A 80 -6.36 -9.28 17.17
CA THR A 80 -6.66 -10.25 16.11
C THR A 80 -5.92 -11.57 16.33
N GLY A 81 -4.72 -11.53 16.92
CA GLY A 81 -3.99 -12.74 17.35
C GLY A 81 -4.73 -13.55 18.41
N ALA A 82 -5.41 -12.88 19.35
CA ALA A 82 -6.28 -13.57 20.33
C ALA A 82 -7.54 -14.13 19.67
N ILE A 83 -8.19 -13.35 18.78
CA ILE A 83 -9.35 -13.81 17.99
C ILE A 83 -8.97 -14.99 17.10
N SER A 84 -7.79 -14.95 16.46
CA SER A 84 -7.30 -16.05 15.61
C SER A 84 -7.09 -17.36 16.35
N ARG A 85 -6.74 -17.31 17.64
CA ARG A 85 -6.61 -18.51 18.49
C ARG A 85 -7.97 -19.09 18.84
N LEU A 86 -8.98 -18.24 19.07
CA LEU A 86 -10.33 -18.68 19.45
C LEU A 86 -11.18 -19.07 18.22
N PHE A 87 -11.02 -18.32 17.12
CA PHE A 87 -11.79 -18.48 15.89
C PHE A 87 -10.88 -18.43 14.65
N PRO A 88 -10.01 -19.44 14.42
CA PRO A 88 -9.01 -19.42 13.33
C PRO A 88 -9.64 -19.32 11.93
N ARG A 89 -10.85 -19.86 11.75
CA ARG A 89 -11.57 -19.80 10.46
C ARG A 89 -12.15 -18.42 10.15
N LEU A 90 -12.30 -17.54 11.12
CA LEU A 90 -12.85 -16.20 10.90
C LEU A 90 -11.84 -15.29 10.19
N LEU A 91 -10.57 -15.42 10.53
CA LEU A 91 -9.48 -14.59 9.99
C LEU A 91 -8.74 -15.26 8.82
N ARG A 92 -8.92 -16.55 8.59
CA ARG A 92 -8.33 -17.30 7.49
C ARG A 92 -9.39 -17.50 6.41
N GLN A 93 -9.23 -16.81 5.29
CA GLN A 93 -10.17 -16.87 4.17
C GLN A 93 -9.49 -17.45 2.92
N ARG A 94 -10.16 -18.41 2.29
CA ARG A 94 -9.68 -18.92 1.01
C ARG A 94 -9.90 -17.87 -0.06
N LEU A 95 -8.82 -17.41 -0.67
CA LEU A 95 -8.74 -16.32 -1.63
C LEU A 95 -8.40 -16.87 -3.01
N LEU A 96 -9.14 -16.46 -4.04
CA LEU A 96 -8.76 -16.58 -5.45
C LEU A 96 -8.39 -15.19 -5.96
N CYS A 97 -7.12 -15.01 -6.32
CA CYS A 97 -6.54 -13.72 -6.65
C CYS A 97 -6.00 -13.71 -8.07
N LEU A 98 -6.37 -12.71 -8.86
CA LEU A 98 -5.71 -12.39 -10.13
C LEU A 98 -4.38 -11.69 -9.85
N GLY A 99 -3.35 -12.07 -10.57
CA GLY A 99 -1.97 -11.65 -10.38
C GLY A 99 -1.07 -12.81 -9.97
N SER A 100 0.19 -12.51 -9.66
CA SER A 100 1.19 -13.48 -9.21
C SER A 100 1.48 -13.32 -7.70
N PRO A 101 1.71 -14.39 -6.93
CA PRO A 101 2.11 -14.26 -5.54
C PRO A 101 3.43 -13.49 -5.38
N VAL A 102 4.36 -13.61 -6.34
CA VAL A 102 5.68 -12.97 -6.33
C VAL A 102 5.79 -11.76 -7.29
N GLY A 103 4.69 -11.40 -7.99
CA GLY A 103 4.64 -10.24 -8.87
C GLY A 103 4.33 -8.95 -8.11
N GLU A 104 4.82 -7.83 -8.63
CA GLU A 104 4.54 -6.49 -8.12
C GLU A 104 3.44 -5.76 -8.91
N ILE A 105 3.03 -6.36 -10.04
CA ILE A 105 1.96 -5.89 -10.92
C ILE A 105 1.07 -7.08 -11.25
N CYS A 106 -0.25 -6.84 -11.35
CA CYS A 106 -1.15 -7.80 -11.97
C CYS A 106 -0.95 -7.75 -13.48
N HIS A 107 -0.24 -8.71 -14.02
CA HIS A 107 -0.02 -8.84 -15.46
C HIS A 107 -1.33 -9.30 -16.13
N LEU A 108 -2.07 -8.37 -16.69
CA LEU A 108 -3.27 -8.61 -17.51
C LEU A 108 -2.91 -8.28 -18.95
N GLY A 109 -2.76 -9.32 -19.75
CA GLY A 109 -2.35 -9.22 -21.14
C GLY A 109 -3.52 -9.31 -22.13
N PHE A 110 -3.38 -8.59 -23.25
CA PHE A 110 -4.33 -8.61 -24.36
C PHE A 110 -3.58 -8.72 -25.68
N ALA A 111 -4.27 -9.23 -26.71
CA ALA A 111 -3.75 -9.22 -28.07
C ALA A 111 -3.40 -7.78 -28.51
N PRO A 112 -2.29 -7.55 -29.24
CA PRO A 112 -1.80 -6.21 -29.56
C PRO A 112 -2.82 -5.25 -30.20
N ASP A 113 -3.70 -5.79 -31.05
CA ASP A 113 -4.71 -5.00 -31.79
C ASP A 113 -6.06 -4.90 -31.05
N CYS A 114 -6.09 -5.21 -29.75
CA CYS A 114 -7.32 -5.25 -28.98
C CYS A 114 -7.76 -3.83 -28.58
N SER A 115 -8.92 -3.38 -29.09
CA SER A 115 -9.48 -2.08 -28.69
C SER A 115 -9.91 -2.07 -27.21
N GLU A 116 -9.97 -0.89 -26.57
CA GLU A 116 -10.40 -0.73 -25.17
C GLU A 116 -11.76 -1.40 -24.89
N ALA A 117 -12.72 -1.26 -25.81
CA ALA A 117 -14.03 -1.91 -25.69
C ALA A 117 -13.93 -3.44 -25.77
N ALA A 118 -13.01 -3.99 -26.56
CA ALA A 118 -12.75 -5.42 -26.61
C ALA A 118 -12.03 -5.90 -25.35
N GLN A 119 -11.05 -5.15 -24.84
CA GLN A 119 -10.38 -5.42 -23.56
C GLN A 119 -11.38 -5.50 -22.39
N ALA A 120 -12.35 -4.57 -22.34
CA ALA A 120 -13.39 -4.60 -21.32
C ALA A 120 -14.24 -5.88 -21.40
N ARG A 121 -14.69 -6.26 -22.60
CA ARG A 121 -15.46 -7.51 -22.80
C ARG A 121 -14.66 -8.77 -22.46
N LEU A 122 -13.37 -8.80 -22.79
CA LEU A 122 -12.48 -9.91 -22.46
C LEU A 122 -12.25 -10.01 -20.95
N LEU A 123 -12.04 -8.89 -20.27
CA LEU A 123 -11.90 -8.84 -18.81
C LEU A 123 -13.20 -9.26 -18.12
N GLU A 124 -14.36 -8.82 -18.60
CA GLU A 124 -15.66 -9.29 -18.12
C GLU A 124 -15.81 -10.81 -18.25
N ARG A 125 -15.33 -11.38 -19.36
CA ARG A 125 -15.36 -12.82 -19.59
C ARG A 125 -14.42 -13.55 -18.62
N LEU A 126 -13.21 -13.04 -18.38
CA LEU A 126 -12.27 -13.58 -17.39
C LEU A 126 -12.88 -13.57 -15.98
N PHE A 127 -13.50 -12.46 -15.57
CA PHE A 127 -14.18 -12.39 -14.27
C PHE A 127 -15.35 -13.33 -14.15
N PHE A 128 -16.15 -13.49 -15.21
CA PHE A 128 -17.26 -14.44 -15.20
C PHE A 128 -16.76 -15.87 -14.91
N GLU A 129 -15.72 -16.32 -15.59
CA GLU A 129 -15.12 -17.65 -15.36
C GLU A 129 -14.48 -17.77 -13.97
N LEU A 130 -13.80 -16.71 -13.52
CA LEU A 130 -13.22 -16.64 -12.18
C LEU A 130 -14.30 -16.84 -11.10
N GLU A 131 -15.44 -16.16 -11.25
CA GLU A 131 -16.57 -16.25 -10.32
C GLU A 131 -17.20 -17.65 -10.32
N GLN A 132 -17.36 -18.26 -11.49
CA GLN A 132 -17.86 -19.65 -11.64
C GLN A 132 -16.90 -20.64 -10.96
N TYR A 133 -15.61 -20.50 -11.23
CA TYR A 133 -14.59 -21.34 -10.62
C TYR A 133 -14.55 -21.19 -9.09
N ALA A 134 -14.61 -19.94 -8.59
CA ALA A 134 -14.69 -19.66 -7.16
C ALA A 134 -15.94 -20.26 -6.53
N ALA A 135 -17.09 -20.23 -7.23
CA ALA A 135 -18.33 -20.82 -6.75
C ALA A 135 -18.22 -22.34 -6.63
N GLN A 136 -17.71 -23.03 -7.64
CA GLN A 136 -17.52 -24.48 -7.67
C GLN A 136 -16.56 -24.95 -6.57
N ARG A 137 -15.48 -24.17 -6.33
CA ARG A 137 -14.46 -24.46 -5.32
C ARG A 137 -14.82 -23.95 -3.91
N ARG A 138 -15.99 -23.31 -3.74
CA ARG A 138 -16.43 -22.69 -2.47
C ARG A 138 -15.43 -21.69 -1.90
N ILE A 139 -14.75 -20.94 -2.78
CA ILE A 139 -13.80 -19.90 -2.39
C ILE A 139 -14.59 -18.68 -1.92
N ALA A 140 -14.22 -18.15 -0.76
CA ALA A 140 -14.97 -17.09 -0.09
C ALA A 140 -14.70 -15.70 -0.68
N MET A 141 -13.45 -15.44 -1.11
CA MET A 141 -12.97 -14.13 -1.52
C MET A 141 -12.37 -14.17 -2.92
N ILE A 142 -12.70 -13.17 -3.73
CA ILE A 142 -12.08 -12.90 -5.03
C ILE A 142 -11.34 -11.57 -4.92
N ALA A 143 -10.11 -11.51 -5.44
CA ALA A 143 -9.34 -10.28 -5.47
C ALA A 143 -8.48 -10.16 -6.74
N THR A 144 -7.93 -8.96 -6.94
CA THR A 144 -6.85 -8.67 -7.89
C THR A 144 -5.73 -8.01 -7.12
N LYS A 145 -4.53 -8.56 -7.20
CA LYS A 145 -3.35 -8.02 -6.52
C LYS A 145 -2.62 -7.06 -7.45
N ASP A 146 -2.35 -5.83 -6.97
CA ASP A 146 -1.46 -4.87 -7.62
C ASP A 146 -1.85 -4.48 -9.06
N ALA A 147 -3.16 -4.21 -9.29
CA ALA A 147 -3.61 -3.66 -10.58
C ALA A 147 -2.93 -2.31 -10.83
N SER A 148 -2.24 -2.17 -11.96
CA SER A 148 -1.42 -1.01 -12.28
C SER A 148 -2.25 0.24 -12.63
N ALA A 149 -1.67 1.41 -12.40
CA ALA A 149 -2.28 2.69 -12.79
C ALA A 149 -2.57 2.79 -14.29
N GLY A 150 -1.75 2.15 -15.13
CA GLY A 150 -1.97 2.15 -16.59
C GLY A 150 -3.25 1.45 -17.04
N GLN A 151 -3.78 0.55 -16.22
CA GLN A 151 -5.03 -0.18 -16.50
C GLN A 151 -6.17 0.22 -15.54
N ASP A 152 -6.03 1.29 -14.77
CA ASP A 152 -6.98 1.66 -13.72
C ASP A 152 -8.40 1.94 -14.25
N LEU A 153 -8.53 2.57 -15.42
CA LEU A 153 -9.84 2.81 -16.05
C LEU A 153 -10.55 1.50 -16.41
N LEU A 154 -9.82 0.54 -16.96
CA LEU A 154 -10.34 -0.78 -17.30
C LEU A 154 -10.78 -1.55 -16.05
N TRP A 155 -9.94 -1.60 -15.03
CA TRP A 155 -10.28 -2.23 -13.75
C TRP A 155 -11.45 -1.55 -13.06
N SER A 156 -11.51 -0.20 -13.08
CA SER A 156 -12.59 0.57 -12.47
C SER A 156 -13.94 0.30 -13.15
N SER A 157 -13.96 0.26 -14.48
CA SER A 157 -15.20 0.03 -15.23
C SER A 157 -15.76 -1.38 -15.01
N VAL A 158 -14.94 -2.41 -15.16
CA VAL A 158 -15.36 -3.82 -15.03
C VAL A 158 -15.52 -4.22 -13.57
N GLY A 159 -14.58 -3.81 -12.70
CA GLY A 159 -14.60 -4.15 -11.28
C GLY A 159 -15.78 -3.53 -10.54
N ALA A 160 -16.09 -2.25 -10.77
CA ALA A 160 -17.24 -1.60 -10.15
C ALA A 160 -18.57 -2.24 -10.60
N ALA A 161 -18.73 -2.54 -11.89
CA ALA A 161 -19.91 -3.22 -12.42
C ALA A 161 -20.15 -4.60 -11.77
N ARG A 162 -19.07 -5.25 -11.31
CA ARG A 162 -19.13 -6.55 -10.63
C ARG A 162 -19.14 -6.44 -9.10
N GLY A 163 -19.24 -5.23 -8.55
CA GLY A 163 -19.29 -4.99 -7.12
C GLY A 163 -17.95 -5.25 -6.41
N LEU A 164 -16.83 -5.22 -7.11
CA LEU A 164 -15.52 -5.24 -6.50
C LEU A 164 -15.23 -3.90 -5.83
N ARG A 165 -14.56 -3.93 -4.69
CA ARG A 165 -14.10 -2.75 -3.95
C ARG A 165 -12.65 -2.48 -4.29
N ARG A 166 -12.33 -1.20 -4.50
CA ARG A 166 -10.98 -0.73 -4.78
C ARG A 166 -10.31 -0.25 -3.52
N GLN A 167 -9.10 -0.71 -3.28
CA GLN A 167 -8.21 -0.21 -2.21
C GLN A 167 -6.83 0.12 -2.75
N PRO A 168 -6.12 1.09 -2.14
CA PRO A 168 -4.71 1.30 -2.39
C PRO A 168 -3.90 0.03 -2.07
N SER A 169 -2.98 -0.32 -2.97
CA SER A 169 -1.93 -1.32 -2.73
C SER A 169 -0.57 -0.63 -2.64
N LEU A 170 0.49 -1.39 -2.38
CA LEU A 170 1.83 -0.84 -2.32
C LEU A 170 2.25 -0.31 -3.70
N PRO A 171 2.62 0.98 -3.82
CA PRO A 171 3.11 1.52 -5.08
C PRO A 171 4.47 0.96 -5.44
N ILE A 172 4.80 0.99 -6.72
CA ILE A 172 6.11 0.62 -7.24
C ILE A 172 7.00 1.84 -7.29
N ALA A 173 8.24 1.70 -6.83
CA ALA A 173 9.26 2.72 -6.96
C ALA A 173 10.03 2.56 -8.27
N LEU A 174 10.03 3.59 -9.10
CA LEU A 174 10.69 3.64 -10.41
C LEU A 174 11.72 4.76 -10.42
N LEU A 175 12.94 4.46 -10.83
CA LEU A 175 14.00 5.43 -11.08
C LEU A 175 14.25 5.50 -12.58
N ASP A 176 13.98 6.66 -13.16
CA ASP A 176 14.31 6.92 -14.58
C ASP A 176 15.82 7.18 -14.70
N ILE A 177 16.52 6.40 -15.53
CA ILE A 177 17.96 6.51 -15.75
C ILE A 177 18.20 7.52 -16.86
N ARG A 178 18.44 8.79 -16.49
CA ARG A 178 18.67 9.91 -17.41
C ARG A 178 20.06 10.51 -17.26
N PHE A 179 20.98 9.75 -16.69
CA PHE A 179 22.36 10.14 -16.40
C PHE A 179 23.29 9.05 -16.92
N ASP A 180 24.48 9.45 -17.33
CA ASP A 180 25.50 8.63 -17.98
C ASP A 180 26.60 8.16 -17.02
N SER A 181 26.55 8.59 -15.77
CA SER A 181 27.52 8.24 -14.74
C SER A 181 26.90 8.23 -13.34
N LEU A 182 27.54 7.51 -12.42
CA LEU A 182 27.11 7.48 -11.02
C LEU A 182 27.22 8.87 -10.37
N ASP A 183 28.22 9.68 -10.74
CA ASP A 183 28.32 11.06 -10.26
C ASP A 183 27.22 11.94 -10.85
N GLY A 184 26.82 11.72 -12.11
CA GLY A 184 25.64 12.33 -12.72
C GLY A 184 24.37 12.02 -11.94
N TYR A 185 24.15 10.74 -11.61
CA TYR A 185 23.04 10.35 -10.73
C TYR A 185 23.10 11.06 -9.37
N LEU A 186 24.24 11.00 -8.69
CA LEU A 186 24.39 11.66 -7.39
C LEU A 186 24.14 13.18 -7.46
N ALA A 187 24.43 13.82 -8.59
CA ALA A 187 24.20 15.26 -8.80
C ALA A 187 22.69 15.60 -8.83
N THR A 188 21.81 14.68 -9.22
CA THR A 188 20.36 14.88 -9.21
C THR A 188 19.76 14.89 -7.79
N LEU A 189 20.47 14.30 -6.83
CA LEU A 189 20.01 14.17 -5.45
C LEU A 189 20.29 15.42 -4.61
N SER A 190 19.55 15.57 -3.50
CA SER A 190 19.80 16.66 -2.55
C SER A 190 21.25 16.62 -2.03
N PRO A 191 21.85 17.80 -1.68
CA PRO A 191 23.23 17.85 -1.18
C PRO A 191 23.46 16.95 0.04
N ALA A 192 22.48 16.84 0.95
CA ALA A 192 22.54 15.99 2.13
C ALA A 192 22.57 14.50 1.74
N THR A 193 21.68 14.07 0.85
CA THR A 193 21.60 12.68 0.36
C THR A 193 22.87 12.29 -0.38
N ARG A 194 23.37 13.15 -1.26
CA ARG A 194 24.62 12.94 -2.02
C ARG A 194 25.83 12.77 -1.10
N LYS A 195 25.98 13.64 -0.09
CA LYS A 195 27.06 13.54 0.91
C LYS A 195 26.97 12.24 1.71
N ASP A 196 25.77 11.85 2.11
CA ASP A 196 25.51 10.61 2.86
C ASP A 196 25.86 9.36 2.02
N LEU A 197 25.41 9.29 0.76
CA LEU A 197 25.72 8.17 -0.15
C LEU A 197 27.21 8.05 -0.44
N ARG A 198 27.93 9.16 -0.68
CA ARG A 198 29.39 9.13 -0.86
C ARG A 198 30.13 8.59 0.36
N ARG A 199 29.66 8.95 1.57
CA ARG A 199 30.20 8.39 2.80
C ARG A 199 29.95 6.88 2.90
N LYS A 200 28.74 6.43 2.57
CA LYS A 200 28.36 5.02 2.60
C LYS A 200 29.15 4.19 1.59
N MET A 201 29.39 4.72 0.38
CA MET A 201 30.25 4.07 -0.61
C MET A 201 31.67 3.84 -0.10
N LYS A 202 32.27 4.82 0.59
CA LYS A 202 33.61 4.65 1.17
C LYS A 202 33.65 3.55 2.24
N ALA A 203 32.60 3.44 3.06
CA ALA A 203 32.52 2.42 4.12
C ALA A 203 32.32 1.00 3.56
N SER A 204 31.95 0.87 2.29
CA SER A 204 31.71 -0.40 1.62
C SER A 204 32.81 -0.83 0.64
N ALA A 205 33.94 -0.11 0.62
CA ALA A 205 35.04 -0.39 -0.31
C ALA A 205 35.68 -1.79 -0.15
N GLU A 206 35.50 -2.42 1.02
CA GLU A 206 35.97 -3.78 1.30
C GLU A 206 35.08 -4.87 0.68
N LEU A 207 33.89 -4.52 0.18
CA LEU A 207 32.95 -5.48 -0.38
C LEU A 207 33.33 -5.82 -1.82
N ARG A 208 33.51 -7.11 -2.09
CA ARG A 208 33.63 -7.65 -3.45
C ARG A 208 32.25 -7.97 -3.99
N VAL A 209 31.97 -7.55 -5.22
CA VAL A 209 30.68 -7.76 -5.88
C VAL A 209 30.84 -8.64 -7.10
N GLU A 210 30.00 -9.65 -7.23
CA GLU A 210 29.97 -10.58 -8.35
C GLU A 210 28.56 -10.70 -8.90
N TRP A 211 28.42 -10.69 -10.23
CA TRP A 211 27.17 -10.99 -10.92
C TRP A 211 27.19 -12.46 -11.36
N ARG A 212 26.19 -13.20 -10.90
CA ARG A 212 26.11 -14.65 -11.11
C ARG A 212 24.85 -15.03 -11.85
N SER A 213 24.96 -15.97 -12.78
CA SER A 213 23.83 -16.61 -13.48
C SER A 213 23.39 -17.93 -12.81
N ASN A 214 24.11 -18.37 -11.78
CA ASN A 214 23.83 -19.58 -11.00
C ASN A 214 24.21 -19.36 -9.53
N VAL A 215 23.47 -19.96 -8.62
CA VAL A 215 23.66 -19.84 -7.16
C VAL A 215 23.69 -21.21 -6.46
N ASP A 216 23.84 -22.30 -7.18
CA ASP A 216 23.76 -23.67 -6.63
C ASP A 216 24.79 -23.91 -5.52
N ASP A 217 26.02 -23.44 -5.73
CA ASP A 217 27.14 -23.54 -4.79
C ASP A 217 27.00 -22.70 -3.53
N ILE A 218 26.10 -21.68 -3.55
CA ILE A 218 25.88 -20.74 -2.45
C ILE A 218 24.43 -20.67 -1.99
N ILE A 219 23.59 -21.61 -2.44
CA ILE A 219 22.15 -21.52 -2.22
C ILE A 219 21.77 -21.49 -0.72
N ASP A 220 22.49 -22.19 0.13
CA ASP A 220 22.24 -22.20 1.57
C ASP A 220 22.51 -20.82 2.19
N ASP A 221 23.55 -20.12 1.74
CA ASP A 221 23.83 -18.74 2.14
C ASP A 221 22.78 -17.75 1.62
N VAL A 222 22.34 -17.89 0.37
CA VAL A 222 21.25 -17.11 -0.23
C VAL A 222 19.98 -17.29 0.63
N MET A 223 19.60 -18.52 0.95
CA MET A 223 18.43 -18.81 1.77
C MET A 223 18.55 -18.28 3.21
N ARG A 224 19.75 -18.35 3.79
CA ARG A 224 20.01 -17.77 5.12
C ARG A 224 19.79 -16.26 5.12
N LEU A 225 20.34 -15.56 4.11
CA LEU A 225 20.19 -14.10 3.97
C LEU A 225 18.76 -13.68 3.63
N TYR A 226 18.08 -14.45 2.76
CA TYR A 226 16.67 -14.24 2.44
C TYR A 226 15.79 -14.34 3.70
N ARG A 227 15.92 -15.42 4.48
CA ARG A 227 15.17 -15.59 5.73
C ARG A 227 15.49 -14.52 6.76
N ALA A 228 16.73 -14.04 6.83
CA ALA A 228 17.09 -12.93 7.69
C ALA A 228 16.36 -11.64 7.28
N THR A 229 16.25 -11.36 5.98
CA THR A 229 15.49 -10.20 5.48
C THR A 229 13.98 -10.37 5.71
N LEU A 230 13.44 -11.55 5.45
CA LEU A 230 12.03 -11.86 5.69
C LEU A 230 11.63 -11.66 7.17
N ALA A 231 12.51 -12.06 8.11
CA ALA A 231 12.28 -11.87 9.55
C ALA A 231 12.24 -10.38 9.97
N HIS A 232 12.83 -9.48 9.19
CA HIS A 232 12.82 -8.03 9.41
C HIS A 232 11.76 -7.30 8.58
N ALA A 233 11.10 -8.00 7.65
CA ALA A 233 10.05 -7.42 6.84
C ALA A 233 8.80 -7.10 7.68
N ALA A 234 8.23 -5.91 7.50
CA ALA A 234 6.97 -5.53 8.15
C ALA A 234 5.78 -6.34 7.64
N LEU A 235 5.83 -6.73 6.37
CA LEU A 235 4.83 -7.54 5.67
C LEU A 235 5.54 -8.67 4.94
N SER A 236 5.00 -9.87 5.03
CA SER A 236 5.42 -11.05 4.28
C SER A 236 4.17 -11.68 3.70
N PHE A 237 4.11 -11.77 2.39
CA PHE A 237 2.99 -12.38 1.67
C PHE A 237 3.34 -13.80 1.23
N GLU A 238 4.55 -13.99 0.71
CA GLU A 238 5.08 -15.27 0.25
C GLU A 238 6.37 -15.64 1.00
N GLU A 239 6.64 -16.93 1.07
CA GLU A 239 7.93 -17.47 1.46
C GLU A 239 8.54 -18.24 0.28
N LEU A 240 9.73 -17.81 -0.16
CA LEU A 240 10.42 -18.39 -1.30
C LEU A 240 11.21 -19.63 -0.89
N THR A 241 11.31 -20.56 -1.83
CA THR A 241 12.11 -21.78 -1.71
C THR A 241 13.50 -21.59 -2.37
N ALA A 242 14.45 -22.47 -2.05
CA ALA A 242 15.73 -22.52 -2.76
C ALA A 242 15.54 -22.74 -4.27
N ASP A 243 14.54 -23.54 -4.62
CA ASP A 243 14.23 -23.85 -6.01
C ASP A 243 13.69 -22.66 -6.79
N PHE A 244 13.09 -21.67 -6.12
CA PHE A 244 12.73 -20.41 -6.75
C PHE A 244 13.95 -19.68 -7.33
N PHE A 245 14.98 -19.48 -6.53
CA PHE A 245 16.20 -18.78 -6.96
C PHE A 245 16.91 -19.52 -8.10
N ARG A 246 17.00 -20.86 -7.99
CA ARG A 246 17.57 -21.71 -9.04
C ARG A 246 16.76 -21.65 -10.33
N ALA A 247 15.43 -21.81 -10.21
CA ALA A 247 14.54 -21.87 -11.37
C ALA A 247 14.50 -20.52 -12.10
N VAL A 248 14.42 -19.40 -11.40
CA VAL A 248 14.41 -18.07 -12.03
C VAL A 248 15.68 -17.84 -12.84
N LEU A 249 16.85 -18.12 -12.28
CA LEU A 249 18.13 -17.95 -13.00
C LEU A 249 18.24 -18.90 -14.20
N ARG A 250 17.75 -20.13 -14.08
CA ARG A 250 17.79 -21.12 -15.16
C ARG A 250 16.80 -20.80 -16.30
N GLU A 251 15.51 -20.56 -15.94
CA GLU A 251 14.44 -20.41 -16.95
C GLU A 251 14.53 -19.07 -17.71
N LEU A 252 14.97 -18.01 -17.04
CA LEU A 252 15.16 -16.71 -17.68
C LEU A 252 16.53 -16.56 -18.35
N GLY A 253 17.51 -17.34 -17.91
CA GLY A 253 18.86 -17.32 -18.49
C GLY A 253 19.49 -15.92 -18.43
N PRO A 254 19.90 -15.34 -19.57
CA PRO A 254 20.59 -14.05 -19.58
C PRO A 254 19.72 -12.86 -19.13
N ARG A 255 18.42 -13.06 -18.95
CA ARG A 255 17.50 -12.02 -18.45
C ARG A 255 17.35 -12.00 -16.90
N ALA A 256 18.06 -12.87 -16.21
CA ALA A 256 18.11 -12.91 -14.75
C ALA A 256 19.55 -13.00 -14.26
N SER A 257 19.86 -12.27 -13.21
CA SER A 257 21.16 -12.28 -12.57
C SER A 257 21.03 -12.14 -11.05
N CYS A 258 21.98 -12.71 -10.34
CA CYS A 258 22.11 -12.55 -8.89
C CYS A 258 23.40 -11.79 -8.58
N ALA A 259 23.29 -10.53 -8.15
CA ALA A 259 24.40 -9.78 -7.60
C ALA A 259 24.71 -10.29 -6.20
N THR A 260 25.95 -10.69 -5.94
CA THR A 260 26.41 -11.22 -4.65
C THR A 260 27.49 -10.33 -4.05
N TYR A 261 27.40 -10.08 -2.75
CA TYR A 261 28.25 -9.13 -2.03
C TYR A 261 29.02 -9.89 -0.95
N TRP A 262 30.34 -9.83 -1.03
CA TRP A 262 31.25 -10.63 -0.22
C TRP A 262 32.13 -9.78 0.68
N LEU A 263 32.27 -10.22 1.92
CA LEU A 263 33.25 -9.70 2.88
C LEU A 263 34.28 -10.81 3.16
N GLY A 264 35.45 -10.73 2.51
CA GLY A 264 36.32 -11.90 2.39
C GLY A 264 35.60 -13.03 1.68
N ASP A 265 35.52 -14.22 2.31
CA ASP A 265 34.83 -15.41 1.79
C ASP A 265 33.39 -15.56 2.28
N ARG A 266 32.89 -14.58 3.05
CA ARG A 266 31.54 -14.62 3.58
C ARG A 266 30.57 -13.85 2.69
N LEU A 267 29.51 -14.52 2.23
CA LEU A 267 28.38 -13.86 1.56
C LEU A 267 27.57 -13.05 2.58
N VAL A 268 27.48 -11.73 2.39
CA VAL A 268 26.81 -10.80 3.31
C VAL A 268 25.55 -10.15 2.73
N ALA A 269 25.40 -10.14 1.41
CA ALA A 269 24.16 -9.78 0.73
C ALA A 269 24.06 -10.44 -0.64
N PHE A 270 22.86 -10.59 -1.14
CA PHE A 270 22.57 -10.91 -2.54
C PHE A 270 21.39 -10.09 -3.02
N ASN A 271 21.30 -9.91 -4.34
CA ASN A 271 20.17 -9.23 -4.97
C ASN A 271 19.82 -9.95 -6.28
N LEU A 272 18.66 -10.60 -6.33
CA LEU A 272 18.12 -11.21 -7.54
C LEU A 272 17.44 -10.13 -8.37
N VAL A 273 17.88 -9.95 -9.60
CA VAL A 273 17.32 -8.99 -10.55
C VAL A 273 16.92 -9.66 -11.84
N LEU A 274 15.87 -9.13 -12.48
CA LEU A 274 15.52 -9.43 -13.87
C LEU A 274 15.84 -8.21 -14.72
N HIS A 275 16.25 -8.41 -15.96
CA HIS A 275 16.57 -7.29 -16.85
C HIS A 275 16.38 -7.63 -18.33
N ASP A 276 16.14 -6.61 -19.12
CA ASP A 276 16.19 -6.62 -20.57
C ASP A 276 17.05 -5.46 -21.09
N SER A 277 16.80 -4.97 -22.29
CA SER A 277 17.52 -3.82 -22.87
C SER A 277 17.06 -2.46 -22.33
N THR A 278 15.98 -2.39 -21.55
CA THR A 278 15.32 -1.14 -21.12
C THR A 278 15.13 -1.05 -19.62
N LEU A 279 14.88 -2.17 -18.94
CA LEU A 279 14.42 -2.25 -17.57
C LEU A 279 15.34 -3.15 -16.72
N LEU A 280 15.67 -2.69 -15.51
CA LEU A 280 16.12 -3.55 -14.41
C LEU A 280 15.02 -3.66 -13.39
N LEU A 281 14.56 -4.87 -13.11
CA LEU A 281 13.56 -5.20 -12.10
C LEU A 281 14.25 -5.85 -10.90
N ASP A 282 14.27 -5.14 -9.75
CA ASP A 282 14.80 -5.62 -8.47
C ASP A 282 13.78 -6.54 -7.80
N LYS A 283 14.06 -7.84 -7.77
CA LYS A 283 13.08 -8.82 -7.28
C LYS A 283 13.23 -9.10 -5.79
N PHE A 284 14.38 -9.58 -5.38
CA PHE A 284 14.59 -10.02 -4.00
C PHE A 284 15.98 -9.69 -3.50
N LEU A 285 16.04 -9.06 -2.35
CA LEU A 285 17.25 -8.68 -1.64
C LEU A 285 17.35 -9.47 -0.32
N GLY A 286 18.49 -10.13 -0.11
CA GLY A 286 18.84 -10.74 1.16
C GLY A 286 20.08 -10.08 1.77
N MET A 287 20.06 -9.84 3.10
CA MET A 287 21.17 -9.16 3.80
C MET A 287 21.48 -9.82 5.14
N ASP A 288 22.75 -9.77 5.52
CA ASP A 288 23.19 -10.08 6.88
C ASP A 288 23.05 -8.84 7.77
N TYR A 289 22.03 -8.83 8.61
CA TYR A 289 21.71 -7.67 9.48
C TYR A 289 22.77 -7.42 10.55
N ALA A 290 23.61 -8.39 10.89
CA ALA A 290 24.73 -8.18 11.83
C ALA A 290 25.76 -7.18 11.29
N VAL A 291 25.95 -7.13 9.97
CA VAL A 291 26.91 -6.24 9.31
C VAL A 291 26.28 -5.19 8.40
N ALA A 292 24.97 -5.28 8.16
CA ALA A 292 24.25 -4.43 7.18
C ALA A 292 24.39 -2.93 7.47
N ARG A 293 24.35 -2.52 8.75
CA ARG A 293 24.55 -1.12 9.15
C ARG A 293 25.99 -0.66 8.96
N ARG A 294 26.97 -1.49 9.32
CA ARG A 294 28.39 -1.16 9.23
C ARG A 294 28.79 -0.90 7.79
N TYR A 295 28.36 -1.77 6.86
CA TYR A 295 28.70 -1.71 5.43
C TYR A 295 27.62 -1.04 4.58
N ASN A 296 26.51 -0.55 5.18
CA ASN A 296 25.40 0.11 4.49
C ASN A 296 24.85 -0.72 3.32
N LEU A 297 24.67 -2.03 3.51
CA LEU A 297 24.41 -3.00 2.44
C LEU A 297 23.24 -2.59 1.52
N TYR A 298 22.12 -2.10 2.06
CA TYR A 298 20.99 -1.64 1.26
C TYR A 298 21.37 -0.55 0.24
N TYR A 299 22.16 0.44 0.66
CA TYR A 299 22.58 1.52 -0.24
C TYR A 299 23.65 1.10 -1.22
N VAL A 300 24.46 0.13 -0.84
CA VAL A 300 25.47 -0.46 -1.72
C VAL A 300 24.81 -1.25 -2.83
N THR A 301 23.85 -2.12 -2.50
CA THR A 301 23.09 -2.86 -3.51
C THR A 301 22.35 -1.91 -4.46
N TRP A 302 21.72 -0.86 -3.92
CA TRP A 302 21.11 0.20 -4.71
C TRP A 302 22.06 0.84 -5.72
N LEU A 303 23.23 1.29 -5.25
CA LEU A 303 24.21 1.98 -6.12
C LEU A 303 24.81 1.05 -7.16
N HIS A 304 24.95 -0.23 -6.85
CA HIS A 304 25.39 -1.24 -7.84
C HIS A 304 24.31 -1.48 -8.90
N ASN A 305 23.03 -1.54 -8.54
CA ASN A 305 21.96 -1.64 -9.51
C ASN A 305 21.87 -0.40 -10.41
N VAL A 306 22.00 0.80 -9.84
CA VAL A 306 22.05 2.06 -10.62
C VAL A 306 23.26 2.04 -11.58
N ARG A 307 24.44 1.63 -11.11
CA ARG A 307 25.64 1.49 -11.94
C ARG A 307 25.43 0.50 -13.08
N TYR A 308 24.83 -0.66 -12.77
CA TYR A 308 24.49 -1.67 -13.76
C TYR A 308 23.59 -1.09 -14.86
N CYS A 309 22.54 -0.35 -14.48
CA CYS A 309 21.66 0.32 -15.44
C CYS A 309 22.40 1.29 -16.35
N ILE A 310 23.30 2.09 -15.80
CA ILE A 310 24.12 3.05 -16.57
C ILE A 310 25.04 2.31 -17.55
N GLU A 311 25.78 1.31 -17.07
CA GLU A 311 26.78 0.56 -17.87
C GLU A 311 26.14 -0.23 -19.01
N HIS A 312 24.87 -0.67 -18.84
CA HIS A 312 24.14 -1.43 -19.87
C HIS A 312 23.13 -0.58 -20.65
N GLY A 313 23.06 0.74 -20.42
CA GLY A 313 22.18 1.65 -21.16
C GLY A 313 20.69 1.45 -20.88
N LEU A 314 20.33 0.89 -19.71
CA LEU A 314 18.94 0.70 -19.33
C LEU A 314 18.26 2.03 -19.02
N GLN A 315 16.96 2.11 -19.29
CA GLN A 315 16.19 3.36 -19.16
C GLN A 315 15.51 3.50 -17.80
N THR A 316 15.16 2.37 -17.17
CA THR A 316 14.39 2.35 -15.93
C THR A 316 14.95 1.32 -14.94
N TYR A 317 15.02 1.71 -13.67
CA TYR A 317 15.24 0.80 -12.56
C TYR A 317 13.96 0.72 -11.74
N GLN A 318 13.28 -0.44 -11.78
CA GLN A 318 12.14 -0.76 -10.91
C GLN A 318 12.67 -1.36 -9.61
N ALA A 319 12.59 -0.57 -8.56
CA ALA A 319 13.21 -0.90 -7.28
C ALA A 319 12.28 -1.62 -6.29
N GLY A 320 11.13 -2.08 -6.77
CA GLY A 320 10.19 -2.87 -5.99
C GLY A 320 9.28 -2.05 -5.06
N GLN A 321 8.50 -2.77 -4.28
CA GLN A 321 7.58 -2.24 -3.27
C GLN A 321 8.28 -2.19 -1.90
N GLY A 322 7.96 -1.21 -1.07
CA GLY A 322 8.54 -1.02 0.27
C GLY A 322 9.64 0.04 0.33
N LEU A 323 9.96 0.49 1.56
CA LEU A 323 10.93 1.57 1.86
C LEU A 323 10.72 2.84 1.02
N HIS A 324 9.46 3.22 0.77
CA HIS A 324 9.11 4.28 -0.18
C HIS A 324 9.78 5.61 0.13
N ARG A 325 9.88 6.01 1.41
CA ARG A 325 10.56 7.25 1.83
C ARG A 325 12.03 7.28 1.41
N GLU A 326 12.74 6.15 1.59
CA GLU A 326 14.13 6.05 1.17
C GLU A 326 14.26 6.07 -0.36
N LYS A 327 13.37 5.40 -1.07
CA LYS A 327 13.37 5.37 -2.53
C LYS A 327 13.03 6.73 -3.14
N LEU A 328 12.09 7.48 -2.55
CA LEU A 328 11.83 8.88 -2.93
C LEU A 328 13.06 9.76 -2.69
N ARG A 329 13.73 9.60 -1.54
CA ARG A 329 14.98 10.31 -1.22
C ARG A 329 16.11 9.97 -2.21
N LEU A 330 16.09 8.76 -2.77
CA LEU A 330 17.02 8.25 -3.79
C LEU A 330 16.59 8.63 -5.21
N GLY A 331 15.56 9.46 -5.39
CA GLY A 331 15.15 10.01 -6.67
C GLY A 331 14.10 9.20 -7.43
N CYS A 332 13.51 8.18 -6.82
CA CYS A 332 12.40 7.45 -7.44
C CYS A 332 11.13 8.30 -7.51
N ARG A 333 10.34 8.03 -8.53
CA ARG A 333 8.90 8.32 -8.53
C ARG A 333 8.14 7.07 -8.09
N LEU A 334 6.92 7.26 -7.56
CA LEU A 334 6.05 6.15 -7.18
C LEU A 334 4.93 6.01 -8.21
N SER A 335 4.71 4.79 -8.68
CA SER A 335 3.58 4.42 -9.52
C SER A 335 2.53 3.71 -8.66
N PRO A 336 1.31 4.23 -8.54
CA PRO A 336 0.29 3.64 -7.69
C PRO A 336 -0.21 2.31 -8.24
N ASN A 337 -0.53 1.40 -7.33
CA ASN A 337 -1.19 0.14 -7.59
C ASN A 337 -2.49 0.04 -6.78
N TRP A 338 -3.39 -0.83 -7.23
CA TRP A 338 -4.70 -0.99 -6.64
C TRP A 338 -4.99 -2.47 -6.36
N LEU A 339 -5.58 -2.72 -5.21
CA LEU A 339 -6.20 -3.98 -4.84
C LEU A 339 -7.69 -3.88 -5.12
N TRP A 340 -8.25 -4.84 -5.86
CA TRP A 340 -9.68 -4.99 -6.04
C TRP A 340 -10.12 -6.27 -5.36
N TYR A 341 -11.20 -6.23 -4.56
CA TYR A 341 -11.67 -7.42 -3.86
C TYR A 341 -13.17 -7.42 -3.66
N ARG A 342 -13.73 -8.61 -3.48
CA ARG A 342 -15.12 -8.84 -3.10
C ARG A 342 -15.23 -10.15 -2.31
N HIS A 343 -16.01 -10.13 -1.25
CA HIS A 343 -16.39 -11.35 -0.55
C HIS A 343 -17.73 -11.87 -1.09
N ARG A 344 -17.88 -13.20 -1.29
CA ARG A 344 -19.11 -13.82 -1.83
C ARG A 344 -20.33 -13.66 -0.92
N SER A 345 -20.13 -13.70 0.40
CA SER A 345 -21.19 -13.39 1.35
C SER A 345 -21.42 -11.88 1.43
N ARG A 346 -22.61 -11.42 1.12
CA ARG A 346 -22.98 -9.99 1.22
C ARG A 346 -22.79 -9.43 2.62
N VAL A 347 -23.05 -10.23 3.65
CA VAL A 347 -22.87 -9.82 5.07
C VAL A 347 -21.38 -9.63 5.37
N ALA A 348 -20.55 -10.59 5.02
CA ALA A 348 -19.10 -10.47 5.21
C ALA A 348 -18.53 -9.30 4.37
N ASP A 349 -18.99 -9.12 3.13
CA ASP A 349 -18.59 -8.01 2.28
C ASP A 349 -18.95 -6.65 2.90
N ALA A 350 -20.13 -6.51 3.47
CA ALA A 350 -20.54 -5.30 4.20
C ALA A 350 -19.69 -5.06 5.47
N VAL A 351 -19.35 -6.13 6.19
CA VAL A 351 -18.45 -6.04 7.35
C VAL A 351 -17.06 -5.58 6.91
N PHE A 352 -16.48 -6.18 5.85
CA PHE A 352 -15.20 -5.74 5.32
C PHE A 352 -15.24 -4.27 4.88
N ALA A 353 -16.29 -3.83 4.20
CA ALA A 353 -16.49 -2.43 3.84
C ALA A 353 -16.47 -1.48 5.06
N ARG A 354 -17.04 -1.91 6.18
CA ARG A 354 -17.09 -1.11 7.42
C ARG A 354 -15.72 -0.96 8.06
N PHE A 355 -14.89 -2.00 7.94
CA PHE A 355 -13.54 -2.05 8.50
C PHE A 355 -12.44 -1.76 7.48
N GLU A 356 -12.77 -1.48 6.23
CA GLU A 356 -11.85 -1.23 5.11
C GLU A 356 -10.73 -0.26 5.47
N ARG A 357 -11.07 0.84 6.15
CA ARG A 357 -10.11 1.86 6.60
C ARG A 357 -9.05 1.34 7.58
N TRP A 358 -9.29 0.20 8.22
CA TRP A 358 -8.38 -0.38 9.21
C TRP A 358 -7.33 -1.28 8.56
N PHE A 359 -7.56 -1.70 7.31
CA PHE A 359 -6.70 -2.57 6.53
C PHE A 359 -5.88 -1.84 5.47
N GLN A 360 -5.95 -0.50 5.42
CA GLN A 360 -5.20 0.31 4.45
C GLN A 360 -3.70 0.28 4.79
N LEU A 361 -2.89 -0.13 3.82
CA LEU A 361 -1.43 -0.28 3.92
C LEU A 361 -0.69 1.06 4.06
N ASP A 362 -1.32 2.17 3.66
CA ASP A 362 -0.77 3.53 3.61
C ASP A 362 -1.03 4.36 4.87
N ARG A 363 -1.73 3.79 5.87
CA ARG A 363 -2.20 4.50 7.05
C ARG A 363 -1.09 5.19 7.85
N ASP A 364 0.09 4.60 7.86
CA ASP A 364 1.23 5.06 8.66
C ASP A 364 2.24 5.91 7.85
N ASP A 365 2.01 6.10 6.53
CA ASP A 365 2.84 6.93 5.67
C ASP A 365 2.07 8.08 5.01
N PRO A 366 2.21 9.33 5.51
CA PRO A 366 1.50 10.50 4.98
C PRO A 366 1.81 10.80 3.51
N GLN A 367 2.98 10.41 2.99
CA GLN A 367 3.35 10.63 1.60
C GLN A 367 2.64 9.62 0.68
N LEU A 368 2.48 8.37 1.11
CA LEU A 368 1.66 7.38 0.42
C LEU A 368 0.19 7.77 0.44
N ALA A 369 -0.32 8.22 1.58
CA ALA A 369 -1.69 8.72 1.70
C ALA A 369 -1.99 9.88 0.74
N THR A 370 -1.03 10.76 0.50
CA THR A 370 -1.18 11.90 -0.42
C THR A 370 -1.19 11.45 -1.89
N LEU A 371 -0.38 10.44 -2.24
CA LEU A 371 -0.29 9.89 -3.60
C LEU A 371 -1.51 9.03 -3.97
N MET A 372 -2.03 8.26 -3.01
CA MET A 372 -3.03 7.23 -3.27
C MET A 372 -4.45 7.66 -2.86
N ASN A 373 -4.58 8.56 -1.92
CA ASN A 373 -5.84 9.08 -1.41
C ASN A 373 -5.72 10.58 -1.17
N ALA A 374 -5.83 11.38 -2.20
CA ALA A 374 -6.36 12.72 -1.98
C ALA A 374 -7.84 12.52 -1.57
N PRO A 375 -8.21 12.59 -0.26
CA PRO A 375 -9.61 12.47 0.11
C PRO A 375 -10.34 13.59 -0.63
N PRO A 376 -11.55 13.35 -1.16
CA PRO A 376 -12.35 14.42 -1.69
C PRO A 376 -12.40 15.49 -0.59
N ARG A 377 -12.06 16.72 -0.91
CA ARG A 377 -12.03 17.85 0.05
C ARG A 377 -13.28 17.90 0.96
N GLY A 378 -14.42 17.39 0.45
CA GLY A 378 -15.65 17.25 1.21
C GLY A 378 -15.60 16.34 2.44
N ALA A 379 -14.86 15.23 2.41
CA ALA A 379 -14.83 14.27 3.53
C ALA A 379 -14.06 14.80 4.75
N THR A 380 -13.09 15.67 4.55
CA THR A 380 -12.36 16.35 5.63
C THR A 380 -13.21 17.47 6.22
N ILE A 381 -13.92 18.23 5.38
CA ILE A 381 -14.84 19.29 5.82
C ILE A 381 -15.98 18.69 6.65
N THR A 382 -16.58 17.58 6.23
CA THR A 382 -17.66 16.92 6.99
C THR A 382 -17.17 16.39 8.34
N ALA A 383 -15.93 15.87 8.43
CA ALA A 383 -15.35 15.45 9.71
C ALA A 383 -15.14 16.65 10.66
N TRP A 384 -14.66 17.80 10.16
CA TRP A 384 -14.51 19.03 10.93
C TRP A 384 -15.85 19.61 11.36
N CYS A 385 -16.84 19.68 10.47
CA CYS A 385 -18.18 20.14 10.82
C CYS A 385 -18.82 19.23 11.88
N GLY A 386 -18.69 17.91 11.74
CA GLY A 386 -19.18 16.95 12.73
C GLY A 386 -18.47 17.09 14.08
N PHE A 387 -17.15 17.27 14.09
CA PHE A 387 -16.36 17.52 15.30
C PHE A 387 -16.84 18.78 16.02
N LEU A 388 -16.92 19.91 15.32
CA LEU A 388 -17.37 21.18 15.89
C LEU A 388 -18.82 21.10 16.40
N ALA A 389 -19.70 20.40 15.68
CA ALA A 389 -21.09 20.20 16.10
C ALA A 389 -21.19 19.33 17.37
N CYS A 390 -20.47 18.20 17.43
CA CYS A 390 -20.43 17.35 18.63
C CYS A 390 -19.83 18.09 19.83
N ALA A 391 -18.72 18.81 19.62
CA ALA A 391 -18.07 19.58 20.66
C ALA A 391 -18.96 20.73 21.18
N ALA A 392 -19.63 21.46 20.31
CA ALA A 392 -20.57 22.49 20.70
C ALA A 392 -21.79 21.91 21.45
N LEU A 393 -22.37 20.82 20.93
CA LEU A 393 -23.51 20.14 21.55
C LEU A 393 -23.17 19.61 22.94
N SER A 394 -21.96 19.07 23.14
CA SER A 394 -21.51 18.59 24.44
C SER A 394 -21.48 19.70 25.48
N GLN A 395 -20.93 20.87 25.12
CA GLN A 395 -20.87 22.04 26.01
C GLN A 395 -22.25 22.63 26.33
N ILE A 396 -23.14 22.73 25.32
CA ILE A 396 -24.50 23.19 25.47
C ILE A 396 -25.28 22.25 26.40
N ALA A 397 -25.20 20.95 26.16
CA ALA A 397 -25.88 19.94 26.97
C ALA A 397 -25.34 19.93 28.41
N PHE A 398 -24.03 20.09 28.60
CA PHE A 398 -23.44 20.19 29.92
C PHE A 398 -23.92 21.43 30.69
N LYS A 399 -24.07 22.57 30.00
CA LYS A 399 -24.64 23.79 30.60
C LYS A 399 -26.10 23.60 31.01
N TYR A 400 -26.94 22.96 30.17
CA TYR A 400 -28.33 22.63 30.53
C TYR A 400 -28.40 21.66 31.70
N ALA A 401 -27.55 20.64 31.77
CA ALA A 401 -27.45 19.75 32.92
C ALA A 401 -27.11 20.53 34.20
N GLY A 402 -26.11 21.43 34.13
CA GLY A 402 -25.71 22.29 35.25
C GLY A 402 -26.82 23.24 35.74
N LEU A 403 -27.63 23.79 34.80
CA LEU A 403 -28.80 24.64 35.17
C LEU A 403 -29.91 23.82 35.87
N GLN A 404 -30.06 22.53 35.56
CA GLN A 404 -31.00 21.63 36.20
C GLN A 404 -30.53 21.16 37.58
N THR A 405 -29.24 20.89 37.75
CA THR A 405 -28.66 20.33 38.98
C THR A 405 -28.27 21.39 40.03
N GLY A 406 -28.15 22.65 39.60
CA GLY A 406 -27.68 23.74 40.47
C GLY A 406 -26.21 23.67 40.80
N PRO A 407 -25.73 24.51 41.75
CA PRO A 407 -24.33 24.54 42.16
C PRO A 407 -23.86 23.19 42.73
N PHE A 408 -22.61 22.87 42.54
CA PHE A 408 -22.01 21.62 43.03
C PHE A 408 -21.98 21.59 44.55
N GLU A 409 -22.74 20.70 45.18
CA GLU A 409 -22.83 20.54 46.63
C GLU A 409 -22.09 19.31 47.17
N GLY A 410 -21.60 18.43 46.32
CA GLY A 410 -20.89 17.21 46.70
C GLY A 410 -21.73 16.15 47.43
N SER A 411 -23.06 16.38 47.54
CA SER A 411 -23.96 15.46 48.23
C SER A 411 -24.38 14.28 47.34
N ALA A 412 -24.74 13.14 47.96
CA ALA A 412 -25.26 11.99 47.23
C ALA A 412 -26.54 12.34 46.44
N HIS A 413 -27.34 13.25 46.98
CA HIS A 413 -28.53 13.77 46.31
C HIS A 413 -28.21 14.53 45.02
N TRP A 414 -27.17 15.38 45.06
CA TRP A 414 -26.72 16.11 43.88
C TRP A 414 -26.24 15.15 42.77
N PHE A 415 -25.48 14.11 43.14
CA PHE A 415 -25.05 13.10 42.17
C PHE A 415 -26.23 12.31 41.58
N ALA A 416 -27.20 11.94 42.39
CA ALA A 416 -28.42 11.28 41.91
C ALA A 416 -29.18 12.17 40.90
N LEU A 417 -29.34 13.47 41.21
CA LEU A 417 -30.00 14.43 40.35
C LEU A 417 -29.25 14.64 39.04
N ALA A 418 -27.91 14.74 39.10
CA ALA A 418 -27.06 14.87 37.91
C ALA A 418 -27.18 13.68 37.00
N THR A 419 -27.14 12.43 37.53
CA THR A 419 -27.23 11.21 36.72
C THR A 419 -28.61 10.95 36.12
N THR A 420 -29.67 11.54 36.68
CA THR A 420 -31.02 11.46 36.11
C THR A 420 -31.29 12.51 35.03
N SER A 421 -30.39 13.52 34.87
CA SER A 421 -30.54 14.53 33.83
C SER A 421 -30.25 13.93 32.44
N PRO A 422 -31.21 13.98 31.49
CA PRO A 422 -30.98 13.50 30.13
C PRO A 422 -29.88 14.30 29.41
N TRP A 423 -29.68 15.55 29.77
CA TRP A 423 -28.67 16.43 29.20
C TRP A 423 -27.25 15.97 29.54
N LEU A 424 -27.03 15.38 30.72
CA LEU A 424 -25.73 14.78 31.05
C LEU A 424 -25.36 13.66 30.06
N TRP A 425 -26.31 12.78 29.76
CA TRP A 425 -26.08 11.68 28.83
C TRP A 425 -25.90 12.13 27.38
N VAL A 426 -26.64 13.18 26.97
CA VAL A 426 -26.42 13.84 25.67
C VAL A 426 -24.96 14.39 25.58
N SER A 427 -24.51 15.05 26.66
CA SER A 427 -23.12 15.55 26.72
C SER A 427 -22.10 14.43 26.62
N VAL A 428 -22.27 13.34 27.35
CA VAL A 428 -21.38 12.17 27.31
C VAL A 428 -21.36 11.54 25.91
N ALA A 429 -22.53 11.32 25.32
CA ALA A 429 -22.61 10.75 23.96
C ALA A 429 -21.95 11.66 22.92
N SER A 430 -22.13 12.99 23.05
CA SER A 430 -21.49 13.96 22.16
C SER A 430 -19.98 14.00 22.32
N HIS A 431 -19.44 13.85 23.54
CA HIS A 431 -18.00 13.74 23.78
C HIS A 431 -17.39 12.47 23.16
N ILE A 432 -18.10 11.35 23.20
CA ILE A 432 -17.67 10.12 22.52
C ILE A 432 -17.63 10.35 21.01
N GLY A 433 -18.65 11.01 20.44
CA GLY A 433 -18.67 11.38 19.03
C GLY A 433 -17.54 12.34 18.65
N GLU A 434 -17.33 13.37 19.47
CA GLU A 434 -16.21 14.32 19.32
C GLU A 434 -14.85 13.60 19.29
N PHE A 435 -14.61 12.70 20.24
CA PHE A 435 -13.37 11.91 20.30
C PHE A 435 -13.18 11.05 19.04
N ALA A 436 -14.20 10.36 18.57
CA ALA A 436 -14.13 9.53 17.38
C ALA A 436 -13.81 10.36 16.12
N LEU A 437 -14.43 11.54 15.99
CA LEU A 437 -14.19 12.48 14.89
C LEU A 437 -12.81 13.12 15.01
N TRP A 438 -12.35 13.46 16.22
CA TRP A 438 -11.02 13.96 16.48
C TRP A 438 -9.93 12.96 16.08
N MET A 439 -10.07 11.69 16.46
CA MET A 439 -9.18 10.64 16.03
C MET A 439 -9.16 10.49 14.49
N THR A 440 -10.31 10.69 13.85
CA THR A 440 -10.42 10.68 12.39
C THR A 440 -9.68 11.87 11.74
N ILE A 441 -9.76 13.05 12.35
CA ILE A 441 -9.05 14.26 11.88
C ILE A 441 -7.56 14.11 12.08
N LEU A 442 -7.11 13.67 13.27
CA LEU A 442 -5.69 13.46 13.58
C LEU A 442 -5.03 12.41 12.69
N SER A 443 -5.77 11.40 12.24
CA SER A 443 -5.24 10.41 11.30
C SER A 443 -4.92 10.98 9.91
N LYS A 444 -5.42 12.20 9.60
CA LYS A 444 -5.31 12.81 8.26
C LYS A 444 -4.62 14.18 8.26
N SER A 445 -4.34 14.75 9.42
CA SER A 445 -3.79 16.11 9.55
C SER A 445 -2.58 16.13 10.48
N ALA A 446 -1.63 17.02 10.22
CA ALA A 446 -0.54 17.25 11.15
C ALA A 446 -1.08 17.77 12.48
N LEU A 447 -0.53 17.28 13.60
CA LEU A 447 -0.99 17.62 14.95
C LEU A 447 -1.01 19.15 15.18
N SER A 448 0.02 19.85 14.72
CA SER A 448 0.16 21.29 14.87
C SER A 448 -0.96 22.08 14.16
N SER A 449 -1.32 21.71 12.94
CA SER A 449 -2.39 22.37 12.18
C SER A 449 -3.78 21.99 12.69
N ALA A 450 -3.95 20.71 13.08
CA ALA A 450 -5.22 20.24 13.64
C ALA A 450 -5.53 20.95 14.96
N PHE A 451 -4.58 21.05 15.89
CA PHE A 451 -4.78 21.77 17.16
C PHE A 451 -5.08 23.25 16.98
N ALA A 452 -4.38 23.91 16.08
CA ALA A 452 -4.67 25.32 15.81
C ALA A 452 -6.10 25.53 15.27
N THR A 453 -6.57 24.62 14.43
CA THR A 453 -7.94 24.68 13.87
C THR A 453 -9.02 24.40 14.92
N THR A 454 -8.74 23.66 16.01
CA THR A 454 -9.71 23.47 17.11
C THR A 454 -10.06 24.77 17.82
N ALA A 455 -9.23 25.81 17.72
CA ALA A 455 -9.55 27.13 18.27
C ALA A 455 -10.83 27.72 17.66
N LEU A 456 -11.29 27.26 16.48
CA LEU A 456 -12.57 27.63 15.88
C LEU A 456 -13.75 27.23 16.80
N LEU A 457 -13.57 26.21 17.64
CA LEU A 457 -14.60 25.80 18.62
C LEU A 457 -14.99 26.93 19.58
N PHE A 458 -14.04 27.77 19.99
CA PHE A 458 -14.35 28.91 20.86
C PHE A 458 -15.29 29.90 20.19
N VAL A 459 -15.14 30.14 18.90
CA VAL A 459 -16.04 30.99 18.11
C VAL A 459 -17.44 30.38 18.03
N VAL A 460 -17.51 29.07 17.75
CA VAL A 460 -18.78 28.33 17.65
C VAL A 460 -19.52 28.33 19.00
N ILE A 461 -18.82 28.07 20.11
CA ILE A 461 -19.41 28.09 21.46
C ILE A 461 -19.88 29.48 21.82
N MET A 462 -19.13 30.52 21.52
CA MET A 462 -19.53 31.92 21.78
C MET A 462 -20.81 32.28 21.06
N LEU A 463 -20.94 31.92 19.77
CA LEU A 463 -22.14 32.16 18.97
C LEU A 463 -23.33 31.33 19.51
N ALA A 464 -23.11 30.09 19.87
CA ALA A 464 -24.14 29.23 20.46
C ALA A 464 -24.63 29.76 21.84
N SER A 465 -23.70 30.25 22.69
CA SER A 465 -24.03 30.86 23.98
C SER A 465 -24.87 32.13 23.82
N TRP A 466 -24.53 32.97 22.87
CA TRP A 466 -25.32 34.15 22.56
C TRP A 466 -26.73 33.80 22.07
N LEU A 467 -26.82 32.81 21.14
CA LEU A 467 -28.10 32.45 20.54
C LEU A 467 -29.03 31.68 21.50
N LEU A 468 -28.49 30.76 22.31
CA LEU A 468 -29.32 29.85 23.14
C LEU A 468 -29.51 30.34 24.58
N PHE A 469 -28.54 31.07 25.11
CA PHE A 469 -28.53 31.52 26.52
C PHE A 469 -28.60 33.03 26.67
N ALA A 470 -28.79 33.78 25.57
CA ALA A 470 -28.85 35.23 25.54
C ALA A 470 -27.64 35.91 26.23
N GLU A 471 -26.45 35.27 26.21
CA GLU A 471 -25.25 35.83 26.81
C GLU A 471 -24.77 37.07 26.02
N PRO A 472 -24.40 38.18 26.67
CA PRO A 472 -23.97 39.37 25.95
C PRO A 472 -22.67 39.15 25.19
N LEU A 473 -22.68 39.55 23.92
CA LEU A 473 -21.48 39.61 23.11
C LEU A 473 -20.72 40.91 23.47
N THR A 474 -19.68 40.75 24.31
CA THR A 474 -18.83 41.88 24.67
C THR A 474 -17.81 42.15 23.56
N TRP A 475 -17.36 43.40 23.46
CA TRP A 475 -16.36 43.80 22.45
C TRP A 475 -15.06 42.95 22.52
N ASN A 476 -14.63 42.61 23.74
CA ASN A 476 -13.44 41.76 23.96
C ASN A 476 -13.62 40.35 23.38
N LYS A 477 -14.83 39.75 23.49
CA LYS A 477 -15.16 38.45 22.92
C LYS A 477 -15.08 38.48 21.37
N LEU A 478 -15.61 39.57 20.77
CA LEU A 478 -15.60 39.75 19.30
C LEU A 478 -14.16 39.93 18.76
N VAL A 479 -13.35 40.78 19.40
CA VAL A 479 -11.97 40.99 19.03
C VAL A 479 -11.15 39.70 19.16
N GLY A 480 -11.31 38.98 20.30
CA GLY A 480 -10.62 37.69 20.51
C GLY A 480 -10.98 36.65 19.43
N SER A 481 -12.26 36.56 19.08
CA SER A 481 -12.71 35.67 17.98
C SER A 481 -12.15 36.07 16.63
N GLY A 482 -12.03 37.35 16.36
CA GLY A 482 -11.40 37.87 15.15
C GLY A 482 -9.91 37.51 15.05
N VAL A 483 -9.18 37.59 16.15
CA VAL A 483 -7.78 37.18 16.23
C VAL A 483 -7.61 35.67 15.99
N ILE A 484 -8.49 34.85 16.57
CA ILE A 484 -8.49 33.38 16.33
C ILE A 484 -8.71 33.08 14.84
N LEU A 485 -9.71 33.70 14.21
CA LEU A 485 -10.01 33.49 12.79
C LEU A 485 -8.84 33.95 11.90
N ALA A 486 -8.22 35.09 12.21
CA ALA A 486 -7.04 35.57 11.50
C ALA A 486 -5.86 34.60 11.63
N GLY A 487 -5.61 34.07 12.83
CA GLY A 487 -4.56 33.08 13.07
C GLY A 487 -4.76 31.77 12.27
N ILE A 488 -5.99 31.27 12.22
CA ILE A 488 -6.33 30.06 11.43
C ILE A 488 -6.15 30.33 9.93
N LEU A 489 -6.53 31.51 9.42
CA LEU A 489 -6.35 31.88 8.01
C LEU A 489 -4.86 31.99 7.65
N MET A 490 -4.04 32.55 8.55
CA MET A 490 -2.58 32.62 8.34
C MET A 490 -1.93 31.24 8.29
N LEU A 491 -2.32 30.33 9.18
CA LEU A 491 -1.84 28.93 9.17
C LEU A 491 -2.26 28.17 7.91
N GLY A 492 -3.47 28.41 7.40
CA GLY A 492 -3.94 27.82 6.14
C GLY A 492 -3.26 28.40 4.89
N ALA A 493 -2.66 29.60 4.99
CA ALA A 493 -1.91 30.23 3.89
C ALA A 493 -0.46 29.70 3.79
N ASP A 494 0.10 29.21 4.89
CA ASP A 494 1.46 28.65 4.97
C ASP A 494 1.55 27.16 4.55
N GLU A 495 0.44 26.48 4.28
CA GLU A 495 0.51 25.18 3.62
C GLU A 495 1.06 25.35 2.20
N PRO A 496 2.22 24.75 1.85
CA PRO A 496 2.86 25.00 0.57
C PRO A 496 1.94 24.61 -0.58
N ARG A 497 1.55 25.60 -1.40
CA ARG A 497 0.89 25.47 -2.71
C ARG A 497 1.82 24.84 -3.75
N ASN A 498 2.44 23.70 -3.43
CA ASN A 498 3.27 22.94 -4.37
C ASN A 498 2.51 21.73 -4.93
N ALA A 499 1.44 22.02 -5.69
CA ALA A 499 0.90 21.09 -6.65
C ALA A 499 0.30 21.86 -7.81
N GLY A 500 1.13 22.12 -8.80
CA GLY A 500 0.67 22.68 -10.06
C GLY A 500 1.46 23.90 -10.52
N HIS A 501 2.55 23.63 -11.25
CA HIS A 501 2.95 24.34 -12.47
C HIS A 501 4.35 23.86 -12.87
N GLY A 502 4.39 23.16 -13.97
CA GLY A 502 5.60 22.63 -14.60
C GLY A 502 5.25 22.00 -15.93
N SER A 503 4.48 22.76 -16.75
CA SER A 503 4.44 22.53 -18.18
C SER A 503 5.47 23.46 -18.81
N ALA A 504 6.57 22.92 -19.30
CA ALA A 504 7.29 23.31 -20.52
C ALA A 504 8.47 22.32 -20.69
#